data_8a8bd62bf2e21ed3c6212b4f53d5fe36
#
_entry.id   8a8bd62bf2e21ed3c6212b4f53d5fe36
#
_cell.length_a   1.000
_cell.length_b   1.000
_cell.length_c   1.000
_cell.angle_alpha   90.00
_cell.angle_beta   90.00
_cell.angle_gamma   90.00
#
_symmetry.space_group_name_H-M   'P 1'
#
loop_
_entity.id
_entity.type
_entity.pdbx_description
1 polymer ?
#
loop_
_entity_poly.entity_id
_entity_poly.type
_entity_poly.pdbx_seq_one_letter_code
_entity_poly.pdbx_strand_id
1 'polypeptide(L)'
;VNDFVVVGGGVIGMLTALELADGGAEVTLVERGQCGREASWAGGGIVSPLYPWRYSAPISRLSAWSEGFYPTLAERLIETTGIDPEYRQQGLLYLNVKDAEQALAWSREYAKPLTRVDADFVYDKAPAVAPGCESALWMPTLGSIRNPRLGKSLRAALDAHPRVRLLENVAVQGILLQDDTAIGVQTANSVLSAGQVVVCGGAWSREILSEAGLALPVRPVRGQMVLFKAPKGLVERVVLKNGRYVIPRGDGRIVAGSTLEEVGFDKATTAEARESLIKSACEIIPALAECEVEHHWAGLRPGSPTGTPFIGAVPERRHLHVNAGHYRNGLVLAPASTRLLADQLLGRTPIIDPAPYQPEALLAEIAALDTSSNAGETRWA
;
A
#
# COMPACT_ATOMS: atom_id res chain seq x y z
N VAL A 1 -5.55 10.17 29.34
CA VAL A 1 -4.24 9.63 28.93
C VAL A 1 -4.52 8.77 27.72
N ASN A 2 -3.79 8.97 26.61
CA ASN A 2 -3.93 8.11 25.43
C ASN A 2 -3.34 6.73 25.74
N ASP A 3 -4.02 5.66 25.34
CA ASP A 3 -3.43 4.33 25.35
C ASP A 3 -2.37 4.23 24.27
N PHE A 4 -2.67 4.81 23.08
CA PHE A 4 -1.78 4.82 21.91
C PHE A 4 -1.64 6.20 21.29
N VAL A 5 -0.42 6.52 20.85
CA VAL A 5 -0.15 7.54 19.85
C VAL A 5 0.30 6.85 18.55
N VAL A 6 -0.43 7.07 17.46
CA VAL A 6 -0.10 6.58 16.12
C VAL A 6 0.52 7.72 15.32
N VAL A 7 1.74 7.55 14.85
CA VAL A 7 2.51 8.55 14.09
C VAL A 7 2.46 8.25 12.60
N GLY A 8 1.79 9.13 11.84
CA GLY A 8 1.59 9.01 10.40
C GLY A 8 0.15 8.70 9.99
N GLY A 9 -0.43 9.58 9.18
CA GLY A 9 -1.83 9.54 8.71
C GLY A 9 -1.99 8.93 7.31
N GLY A 10 -1.10 8.03 6.89
CA GLY A 10 -1.30 7.19 5.70
C GLY A 10 -2.37 6.12 5.94
N VAL A 11 -2.69 5.32 4.90
CA VAL A 11 -3.66 4.22 5.01
C VAL A 11 -3.33 3.26 6.16
N ILE A 12 -2.03 2.99 6.38
CA ILE A 12 -1.57 2.12 7.46
C ILE A 12 -1.88 2.73 8.82
N GLY A 13 -1.51 4.00 9.06
CA GLY A 13 -1.77 4.65 10.34
C GLY A 13 -3.26 4.86 10.61
N MET A 14 -4.02 5.25 9.59
CA MET A 14 -5.47 5.44 9.73
C MET A 14 -6.19 4.13 10.09
N LEU A 15 -5.87 3.03 9.40
CA LEU A 15 -6.45 1.73 9.74
C LEU A 15 -5.93 1.19 11.07
N THR A 16 -4.65 1.40 11.41
CA THR A 16 -4.14 1.04 12.74
C THR A 16 -4.91 1.75 13.86
N ALA A 17 -5.14 3.06 13.70
CA ALA A 17 -5.88 3.84 14.69
C ALA A 17 -7.33 3.35 14.83
N LEU A 18 -8.01 3.03 13.72
CA LEU A 18 -9.37 2.46 13.75
C LEU A 18 -9.39 1.08 14.42
N GLU A 19 -8.47 0.17 14.08
CA GLU A 19 -8.41 -1.18 14.67
C GLU A 19 -8.17 -1.15 16.19
N LEU A 20 -7.31 -0.23 16.66
CA LEU A 20 -7.05 -0.04 18.09
C LEU A 20 -8.27 0.55 18.80
N ALA A 21 -8.89 1.58 18.22
CA ALA A 21 -10.05 2.25 18.78
C ALA A 21 -11.29 1.35 18.79
N ASP A 22 -11.54 0.56 17.75
CA ASP A 22 -12.54 -0.49 17.71
C ASP A 22 -12.31 -1.56 18.79
N GLY A 23 -11.05 -1.78 19.16
CA GLY A 23 -10.65 -2.64 20.27
C GLY A 23 -10.83 -2.02 21.65
N GLY A 24 -11.33 -0.77 21.72
CA GLY A 24 -11.66 -0.07 22.98
C GLY A 24 -10.56 0.86 23.48
N ALA A 25 -9.44 1.02 22.77
CA ALA A 25 -8.35 1.90 23.19
C ALA A 25 -8.61 3.38 22.84
N GLU A 26 -8.08 4.28 23.68
CA GLU A 26 -8.03 5.74 23.41
C GLU A 26 -6.79 6.04 22.53
N VAL A 27 -7.04 6.54 21.31
CA VAL A 27 -6.00 6.69 20.30
C VAL A 27 -5.86 8.15 19.87
N THR A 28 -4.64 8.67 19.85
CA THR A 28 -4.31 9.92 19.14
C THR A 28 -3.52 9.59 17.87
N LEU A 29 -4.05 9.92 16.70
CA LEU A 29 -3.32 9.86 15.44
C LEU A 29 -2.75 11.23 15.11
N VAL A 30 -1.44 11.28 14.81
CA VAL A 30 -0.72 12.52 14.50
C VAL A 30 -0.16 12.44 13.09
N GLU A 31 -0.51 13.42 12.25
CA GLU A 31 -0.05 13.54 10.87
C GLU A 31 0.56 14.94 10.63
N ARG A 32 1.76 14.99 10.05
CA ARG A 32 2.46 16.26 9.77
C ARG A 32 1.77 17.16 8.74
N GLY A 33 0.99 16.56 7.84
CA GLY A 33 0.18 17.23 6.85
C GLY A 33 -1.29 16.84 6.98
N GLN A 34 -1.92 16.52 5.87
CA GLN A 34 -3.27 15.99 5.81
C GLN A 34 -3.24 14.45 5.65
N CYS A 35 -4.14 13.76 6.33
CA CYS A 35 -4.27 12.31 6.23
C CYS A 35 -4.51 11.84 4.80
N GLY A 36 -3.86 10.72 4.43
CA GLY A 36 -4.03 10.06 3.14
C GLY A 36 -3.44 10.79 1.95
N ARG A 37 -2.55 11.77 2.11
CA ARG A 37 -2.06 12.63 1.01
C ARG A 37 -0.70 12.25 0.42
N GLU A 38 0.00 11.31 1.01
CA GLU A 38 1.30 10.82 0.52
C GLU A 38 1.13 9.56 -0.35
N ALA A 39 1.93 8.51 -0.15
CA ALA A 39 1.87 7.27 -0.94
C ALA A 39 0.47 6.65 -1.04
N SER A 40 -0.34 6.79 0.01
CA SER A 40 -1.71 6.28 0.07
C SER A 40 -2.64 6.95 -0.94
N TRP A 41 -2.42 8.23 -1.24
CA TRP A 41 -3.15 8.95 -2.28
C TRP A 41 -2.63 8.63 -3.68
N ALA A 42 -1.29 8.56 -3.79
CA ALA A 42 -0.61 8.47 -5.08
C ALA A 42 -0.72 7.10 -5.76
N GLY A 43 -1.06 6.05 -5.05
CA GLY A 43 -1.11 4.69 -5.57
C GLY A 43 -2.22 4.43 -6.60
N GLY A 44 -2.05 3.37 -7.40
CA GLY A 44 -3.03 2.97 -8.42
C GLY A 44 -4.31 2.33 -7.89
N GLY A 45 -4.28 1.77 -6.69
CA GLY A 45 -5.47 1.20 -6.07
C GLY A 45 -5.82 -0.23 -6.48
N ILE A 46 -4.91 -0.97 -7.09
CA ILE A 46 -5.08 -2.41 -7.33
C ILE A 46 -5.03 -3.14 -5.98
N VAL A 47 -6.06 -3.94 -5.69
CA VAL A 47 -6.17 -4.75 -4.48
C VAL A 47 -5.58 -6.14 -4.74
N SER A 48 -4.32 -6.17 -5.10
CA SER A 48 -3.46 -7.35 -5.27
C SER A 48 -2.02 -6.86 -5.49
N PRO A 49 -0.98 -7.64 -5.16
CA PRO A 49 0.35 -7.47 -5.74
C PRO A 49 0.27 -7.58 -7.26
N LEU A 50 1.11 -6.84 -8.01
CA LEU A 50 0.99 -6.78 -9.49
C LEU A 50 1.14 -8.16 -10.15
N TYR A 51 2.12 -8.94 -9.70
CA TYR A 51 2.34 -10.33 -10.13
C TYR A 51 2.47 -11.17 -8.86
N PRO A 52 1.35 -11.59 -8.22
CA PRO A 52 1.36 -12.15 -6.88
C PRO A 52 2.23 -13.41 -6.75
N TRP A 53 2.42 -14.17 -7.81
CA TRP A 53 3.29 -15.36 -7.83
C TRP A 53 4.80 -15.07 -7.79
N ARG A 54 5.20 -13.80 -7.85
CA ARG A 54 6.61 -13.36 -7.76
C ARG A 54 6.98 -12.86 -6.38
N TYR A 55 6.05 -12.87 -5.44
CA TYR A 55 6.28 -12.39 -4.08
C TYR A 55 6.48 -13.54 -3.08
N SER A 56 7.10 -13.21 -1.96
CA SER A 56 7.33 -14.17 -0.87
C SER A 56 6.02 -14.61 -0.20
N ALA A 57 6.04 -15.76 0.46
CA ALA A 57 4.89 -16.29 1.19
C ALA A 57 4.34 -15.31 2.25
N PRO A 58 5.15 -14.58 3.03
CA PRO A 58 4.62 -13.54 3.93
C PRO A 58 3.75 -12.50 3.24
N ILE A 59 4.19 -11.97 2.08
CA ILE A 59 3.40 -11.00 1.31
C ILE A 59 2.11 -11.63 0.79
N SER A 60 2.19 -12.87 0.28
CA SER A 60 1.03 -13.60 -0.23
C SER A 60 -0.02 -13.87 0.86
N ARG A 61 0.41 -14.15 2.11
CA ARG A 61 -0.51 -14.37 3.24
C ARG A 61 -1.24 -13.08 3.64
N LEU A 62 -0.51 -11.95 3.79
CA LEU A 62 -1.13 -10.65 4.09
C LEU A 62 -2.10 -10.23 2.98
N SER A 63 -1.70 -10.35 1.70
CA SER A 63 -2.56 -9.95 0.59
C SER A 63 -3.81 -10.82 0.49
N ALA A 64 -3.69 -12.13 0.67
CA ALA A 64 -4.83 -13.04 0.61
C ALA A 64 -5.90 -12.70 1.66
N TRP A 65 -5.50 -12.40 2.90
CA TRP A 65 -6.42 -11.97 3.95
C TRP A 65 -7.07 -10.62 3.61
N SER A 66 -6.26 -9.64 3.22
CA SER A 66 -6.72 -8.30 2.89
C SER A 66 -7.68 -8.27 1.71
N GLU A 67 -7.38 -9.01 0.64
CA GLU A 67 -8.24 -9.11 -0.55
C GLU A 67 -9.67 -9.55 -0.17
N GLY A 68 -9.78 -10.53 0.74
CA GLY A 68 -11.07 -10.98 1.27
C GLY A 68 -11.77 -9.96 2.16
N PHE A 69 -11.04 -9.05 2.80
CA PHE A 69 -11.59 -8.07 3.72
C PHE A 69 -12.02 -6.75 3.06
N TYR A 70 -11.44 -6.38 1.90
CA TYR A 70 -11.73 -5.10 1.24
C TYR A 70 -13.20 -4.82 0.95
N PRO A 71 -14.04 -5.79 0.50
CA PRO A 71 -15.47 -5.57 0.33
C PRO A 71 -16.13 -5.09 1.63
N THR A 72 -15.90 -5.80 2.73
CA THR A 72 -16.45 -5.46 4.06
C THR A 72 -15.94 -4.10 4.55
N LEU A 73 -14.66 -3.78 4.34
CA LEU A 73 -14.11 -2.47 4.68
C LEU A 73 -14.83 -1.35 3.89
N ALA A 74 -15.05 -1.54 2.59
CA ALA A 74 -15.73 -0.56 1.76
C ALA A 74 -17.19 -0.33 2.21
N GLU A 75 -17.94 -1.40 2.47
CA GLU A 75 -19.29 -1.33 2.99
C GLU A 75 -19.35 -0.58 4.33
N ARG A 76 -18.49 -0.96 5.27
CA ARG A 76 -18.39 -0.30 6.58
C ARG A 76 -18.10 1.21 6.45
N LEU A 77 -17.17 1.60 5.57
CA LEU A 77 -16.84 3.00 5.35
C LEU A 77 -18.03 3.78 4.76
N ILE A 78 -18.78 3.19 3.84
CA ILE A 78 -19.99 3.80 3.28
C ILE A 78 -21.04 3.99 4.40
N GLU A 79 -21.31 2.96 5.19
CA GLU A 79 -22.28 3.00 6.29
C GLU A 79 -21.91 4.05 7.34
N THR A 80 -20.62 4.12 7.71
CA THR A 80 -20.15 5.01 8.78
C THR A 80 -20.05 6.46 8.32
N THR A 81 -19.68 6.71 7.06
CA THR A 81 -19.29 8.06 6.60
C THR A 81 -20.14 8.61 5.47
N GLY A 82 -20.93 7.78 4.80
CA GLY A 82 -21.60 8.12 3.54
C GLY A 82 -20.67 8.30 2.33
N ILE A 83 -19.37 8.02 2.48
CA ILE A 83 -18.38 8.20 1.42
C ILE A 83 -17.99 6.85 0.83
N ASP A 84 -18.40 6.59 -0.41
CA ASP A 84 -18.02 5.39 -1.15
C ASP A 84 -16.54 5.46 -1.58
N PRO A 85 -15.66 4.54 -1.11
CA PRO A 85 -14.26 4.47 -1.53
C PRO A 85 -14.08 3.96 -2.95
N GLU A 86 -15.15 3.64 -3.67
CA GLU A 86 -15.17 3.05 -5.01
C GLU A 86 -14.38 1.72 -5.11
N TYR A 87 -14.63 0.81 -4.18
CA TYR A 87 -14.16 -0.56 -4.35
C TYR A 87 -14.96 -1.24 -5.45
N ARG A 88 -14.25 -1.82 -6.42
CA ARG A 88 -14.85 -2.51 -7.57
C ARG A 88 -14.11 -3.81 -7.84
N GLN A 89 -14.82 -4.91 -7.84
CA GLN A 89 -14.32 -6.20 -8.31
C GLN A 89 -14.54 -6.29 -9.82
N GLN A 90 -13.53 -5.91 -10.60
CA GLN A 90 -13.65 -5.78 -12.06
C GLN A 90 -12.75 -6.76 -12.82
N GLY A 91 -11.96 -7.56 -12.09
CA GLY A 91 -11.01 -8.50 -12.67
C GLY A 91 -9.78 -7.84 -13.26
N LEU A 92 -8.76 -8.67 -13.53
CA LEU A 92 -7.50 -8.25 -14.15
C LEU A 92 -7.10 -9.21 -15.26
N LEU A 93 -6.71 -8.66 -16.40
CA LEU A 93 -6.05 -9.35 -17.51
C LEU A 93 -4.54 -9.10 -17.43
N TYR A 94 -3.75 -10.16 -17.30
CA TYR A 94 -2.30 -10.13 -17.39
C TYR A 94 -1.89 -10.51 -18.81
N LEU A 95 -1.47 -9.52 -19.62
CA LEU A 95 -1.04 -9.74 -20.98
C LEU A 95 0.46 -10.08 -21.05
N ASN A 96 0.85 -10.94 -21.98
CA ASN A 96 2.26 -11.29 -22.27
C ASN A 96 3.02 -11.83 -21.05
N VAL A 97 2.41 -12.73 -20.27
CA VAL A 97 3.02 -13.32 -19.08
C VAL A 97 3.99 -14.43 -19.47
N LYS A 98 5.29 -14.23 -19.22
CA LYS A 98 6.34 -15.22 -19.56
C LYS A 98 6.39 -16.39 -18.59
N ASP A 99 6.03 -16.17 -17.33
CA ASP A 99 6.04 -17.12 -16.21
C ASP A 99 4.63 -17.64 -15.88
N ALA A 100 3.81 -17.87 -16.90
CA ALA A 100 2.41 -18.28 -16.74
C ALA A 100 2.25 -19.60 -15.99
N GLU A 101 3.15 -20.59 -16.18
CA GLU A 101 3.11 -21.86 -15.45
C GLU A 101 3.36 -21.67 -13.95
N GLN A 102 4.29 -20.78 -13.58
CA GLN A 102 4.53 -20.41 -12.18
C GLN A 102 3.29 -19.72 -11.60
N ALA A 103 2.65 -18.83 -12.36
CA ALA A 103 1.42 -18.15 -11.95
C ALA A 103 0.28 -19.14 -11.68
N LEU A 104 0.08 -20.12 -12.57
CA LEU A 104 -0.93 -21.17 -12.42
C LEU A 104 -0.61 -22.14 -11.26
N ALA A 105 0.67 -22.44 -11.00
CA ALA A 105 1.07 -23.23 -9.84
C ALA A 105 0.74 -22.47 -8.54
N TRP A 106 1.12 -21.20 -8.45
CA TRP A 106 0.79 -20.31 -7.33
C TRP A 106 -0.73 -20.22 -7.11
N SER A 107 -1.51 -20.09 -8.18
CA SER A 107 -2.97 -19.98 -8.08
C SER A 107 -3.61 -21.23 -7.45
N ARG A 108 -3.08 -22.41 -7.74
CA ARG A 108 -3.52 -23.66 -7.09
C ARG A 108 -3.14 -23.71 -5.62
N GLU A 109 -1.91 -23.30 -5.28
CA GLU A 109 -1.41 -23.28 -3.90
C GLU A 109 -2.25 -22.36 -3.00
N TYR A 110 -2.61 -21.16 -3.53
CA TYR A 110 -3.36 -20.14 -2.76
C TYR A 110 -4.87 -20.14 -3.06
N ALA A 111 -5.38 -21.17 -3.77
CA ALA A 111 -6.79 -21.29 -4.14
C ALA A 111 -7.35 -20.03 -4.83
N LYS A 112 -6.57 -19.41 -5.72
CA LYS A 112 -6.98 -18.22 -6.48
C LYS A 112 -7.55 -18.61 -7.85
N PRO A 113 -8.64 -17.97 -8.32
CA PRO A 113 -9.28 -18.32 -9.59
C PRO A 113 -8.55 -17.70 -10.80
N LEU A 114 -7.25 -17.99 -10.94
CA LEU A 114 -6.43 -17.55 -12.07
C LEU A 114 -6.48 -18.60 -13.18
N THR A 115 -6.85 -18.19 -14.39
CA THR A 115 -6.96 -19.08 -15.55
C THR A 115 -6.24 -18.50 -16.76
N ARG A 116 -5.72 -19.41 -17.63
CA ARG A 116 -5.25 -19.00 -18.94
C ARG A 116 -6.45 -18.86 -19.88
N VAL A 117 -6.45 -17.79 -20.67
CA VAL A 117 -7.51 -17.44 -21.63
C VAL A 117 -6.91 -17.11 -22.99
N ASP A 118 -7.68 -17.34 -24.05
CA ASP A 118 -7.30 -17.05 -25.42
C ASP A 118 -7.61 -15.60 -25.86
N ALA A 119 -7.30 -15.29 -27.13
CA ALA A 119 -7.53 -14.00 -27.71
C ALA A 119 -9.01 -13.61 -27.72
N ASP A 120 -9.90 -14.54 -28.06
CA ASP A 120 -11.34 -14.28 -28.17
C ASP A 120 -11.90 -13.84 -26.82
N PHE A 121 -11.50 -14.53 -25.74
CA PHE A 121 -11.85 -14.12 -24.37
C PHE A 121 -11.31 -12.73 -24.02
N VAL A 122 -10.04 -12.43 -24.36
CA VAL A 122 -9.45 -11.12 -24.07
C VAL A 122 -10.23 -10.01 -24.74
N TYR A 123 -10.54 -10.13 -26.02
CA TYR A 123 -11.25 -9.09 -26.76
C TYR A 123 -12.75 -9.01 -26.43
N ASP A 124 -13.36 -10.11 -25.95
CA ASP A 124 -14.71 -10.06 -25.37
C ASP A 124 -14.73 -9.25 -24.05
N LYS A 125 -13.77 -9.47 -23.16
CA LYS A 125 -13.70 -8.79 -21.86
C LYS A 125 -13.13 -7.39 -21.90
N ALA A 126 -12.24 -7.10 -22.85
CA ALA A 126 -11.55 -5.84 -23.00
C ALA A 126 -11.32 -5.50 -24.48
N PRO A 127 -12.36 -5.12 -25.23
CA PRO A 127 -12.30 -4.89 -26.68
C PRO A 127 -11.37 -3.76 -27.08
N ALA A 128 -11.04 -2.84 -26.15
CA ALA A 128 -10.12 -1.73 -26.40
C ALA A 128 -8.64 -2.12 -26.28
N VAL A 129 -8.30 -3.35 -25.88
CA VAL A 129 -6.92 -3.83 -25.82
C VAL A 129 -6.32 -3.85 -27.22
N ALA A 130 -5.05 -3.44 -27.34
CA ALA A 130 -4.30 -3.43 -28.58
C ALA A 130 -4.32 -4.81 -29.28
N PRO A 131 -4.43 -4.85 -30.63
CA PRO A 131 -4.43 -6.10 -31.37
C PRO A 131 -3.12 -6.88 -31.19
N GLY A 132 -3.16 -8.21 -31.47
CA GLY A 132 -2.00 -9.09 -31.39
C GLY A 132 -1.81 -9.77 -30.01
N CYS A 133 -2.81 -9.73 -29.14
CA CYS A 133 -2.83 -10.56 -27.94
C CYS A 133 -3.31 -11.97 -28.30
N GLU A 134 -2.46 -12.98 -28.15
CA GLU A 134 -2.80 -14.38 -28.42
C GLU A 134 -3.39 -15.08 -27.18
N SER A 135 -2.89 -14.74 -26.01
CA SER A 135 -3.34 -15.29 -24.73
C SER A 135 -3.03 -14.37 -23.56
N ALA A 136 -3.76 -14.57 -22.48
CA ALA A 136 -3.56 -13.83 -21.23
C ALA A 136 -3.80 -14.75 -20.03
N LEU A 137 -3.49 -14.25 -18.81
CA LEU A 137 -4.04 -14.81 -17.57
C LEU A 137 -5.17 -13.91 -17.09
N TRP A 138 -6.25 -14.51 -16.64
CA TRP A 138 -7.43 -13.85 -16.13
C TRP A 138 -7.66 -14.13 -14.66
N MET A 139 -7.79 -13.07 -13.85
CA MET A 139 -8.12 -13.11 -12.42
C MET A 139 -9.47 -12.39 -12.20
N PRO A 140 -10.60 -13.11 -12.17
CA PRO A 140 -11.93 -12.50 -12.09
C PRO A 140 -12.21 -11.79 -10.77
N THR A 141 -11.61 -12.25 -9.68
CA THR A 141 -11.88 -11.74 -8.32
C THR A 141 -11.08 -10.51 -7.95
N LEU A 142 -10.16 -10.07 -8.83
CA LEU A 142 -9.33 -8.91 -8.51
C LEU A 142 -10.16 -7.63 -8.44
N GLY A 143 -9.96 -6.89 -7.35
CA GLY A 143 -10.58 -5.59 -7.13
C GLY A 143 -9.63 -4.42 -7.34
N SER A 144 -10.21 -3.25 -7.50
CA SER A 144 -9.52 -1.98 -7.34
C SER A 144 -10.32 -1.04 -6.44
N ILE A 145 -9.63 -0.07 -5.84
CA ILE A 145 -10.23 0.96 -4.99
C ILE A 145 -9.70 2.32 -5.40
N ARG A 146 -10.47 3.38 -5.19
CA ARG A 146 -10.02 4.74 -5.54
C ARG A 146 -9.33 5.38 -4.34
N ASN A 147 -8.00 5.40 -4.37
CA ASN A 147 -7.15 5.87 -3.28
C ASN A 147 -7.56 7.22 -2.65
N PRO A 148 -7.82 8.30 -3.44
CA PRO A 148 -8.25 9.57 -2.85
C PRO A 148 -9.60 9.48 -2.11
N ARG A 149 -10.51 8.62 -2.55
CA ARG A 149 -11.81 8.42 -1.90
C ARG A 149 -11.67 7.54 -0.65
N LEU A 150 -10.84 6.49 -0.72
CA LEU A 150 -10.50 5.69 0.46
C LEU A 150 -9.88 6.57 1.56
N GLY A 151 -8.91 7.43 1.21
CA GLY A 151 -8.31 8.36 2.19
C GLY A 151 -9.34 9.28 2.83
N LYS A 152 -10.29 9.82 2.04
CA LYS A 152 -11.38 10.65 2.54
C LYS A 152 -12.32 9.89 3.48
N SER A 153 -12.72 8.68 3.12
CA SER A 153 -13.63 7.86 3.94
C SER A 153 -12.98 7.42 5.24
N LEU A 154 -11.71 6.98 5.20
CA LEU A 154 -10.95 6.63 6.41
C LEU A 154 -10.78 7.83 7.35
N ARG A 155 -10.41 9.00 6.81
CA ARG A 155 -10.31 10.22 7.62
C ARG A 155 -11.64 10.59 8.28
N ALA A 156 -12.74 10.52 7.53
CA ALA A 156 -14.08 10.79 8.07
C ALA A 156 -14.48 9.77 9.15
N ALA A 157 -14.13 8.49 8.97
CA ALA A 157 -14.37 7.45 9.96
C ALA A 157 -13.59 7.71 11.27
N LEU A 158 -12.33 8.15 11.17
CA LEU A 158 -11.52 8.54 12.33
C LEU A 158 -12.12 9.75 13.07
N ASP A 159 -12.53 10.77 12.31
CA ASP A 159 -13.11 12.01 12.87
C ASP A 159 -14.44 11.75 13.61
N ALA A 160 -15.20 10.76 13.12
CA ALA A 160 -16.46 10.34 13.74
C ALA A 160 -16.28 9.36 14.91
N HIS A 161 -15.09 8.76 15.10
CA HIS A 161 -14.90 7.72 16.10
C HIS A 161 -14.66 8.32 17.49
N PRO A 162 -15.48 7.98 18.52
CA PRO A 162 -15.44 8.65 19.84
C PRO A 162 -14.12 8.45 20.62
N ARG A 163 -13.34 7.41 20.29
CA ARG A 163 -12.05 7.10 20.94
C ARG A 163 -10.84 7.54 20.14
N VAL A 164 -11.04 8.28 19.04
CA VAL A 164 -9.94 8.75 18.20
C VAL A 164 -9.84 10.28 18.28
N ARG A 165 -8.66 10.75 18.61
CA ARG A 165 -8.27 12.15 18.45
C ARG A 165 -7.36 12.28 17.23
N LEU A 166 -7.83 12.98 16.20
CA LEU A 166 -7.09 13.22 14.98
C LEU A 166 -6.37 14.59 15.04
N LEU A 167 -5.04 14.59 14.86
CA LEU A 167 -4.21 15.79 14.82
C LEU A 167 -3.50 15.85 13.46
N GLU A 168 -4.04 16.67 12.56
CA GLU A 168 -3.43 16.98 11.26
C GLU A 168 -2.59 18.28 11.34
N ASN A 169 -1.62 18.43 10.43
CA ASN A 169 -0.67 19.55 10.38
C ASN A 169 0.19 19.65 11.65
N VAL A 170 0.45 18.53 12.30
CA VAL A 170 1.29 18.41 13.50
C VAL A 170 2.41 17.41 13.22
N ALA A 171 3.63 17.93 13.09
CA ALA A 171 4.82 17.11 12.90
C ALA A 171 5.33 16.55 14.23
N VAL A 172 5.54 15.25 14.30
CA VAL A 172 6.32 14.62 15.38
C VAL A 172 7.80 14.91 15.11
N GLN A 173 8.48 15.47 16.10
CA GLN A 173 9.90 15.83 16.06
C GLN A 173 10.79 14.76 16.70
N GLY A 174 10.23 13.92 17.57
CA GLY A 174 10.97 12.86 18.23
C GLY A 174 10.06 11.95 19.06
N ILE A 175 10.57 10.77 19.37
CA ILE A 175 9.94 9.82 20.28
C ILE A 175 10.52 10.07 21.67
N LEU A 176 9.66 10.23 22.67
CA LEU A 176 10.08 10.43 24.04
C LEU A 176 10.32 9.08 24.71
N LEU A 177 11.55 8.88 25.17
CA LEU A 177 11.97 7.70 25.89
C LEU A 177 12.24 8.05 27.36
N GLN A 178 11.80 7.19 28.25
CA GLN A 178 12.26 7.12 29.63
C GLN A 178 12.97 5.78 29.77
N ASP A 179 14.28 5.83 29.95
CA ASP A 179 15.15 4.68 29.78
C ASP A 179 14.89 4.08 28.35
N ASP A 180 14.56 2.80 28.25
CA ASP A 180 14.24 2.14 26.95
C ASP A 180 12.75 2.06 26.65
N THR A 181 11.91 2.81 27.39
CA THR A 181 10.45 2.77 27.25
C THR A 181 9.93 4.02 26.56
N ALA A 182 9.18 3.86 25.46
CA ALA A 182 8.47 4.98 24.84
C ALA A 182 7.30 5.42 25.73
N ILE A 183 7.26 6.71 26.04
CA ILE A 183 6.23 7.34 26.90
C ILE A 183 5.40 8.38 26.15
N GLY A 184 5.66 8.59 24.87
CA GLY A 184 4.96 9.54 24.03
C GLY A 184 5.81 10.10 22.90
N VAL A 185 5.36 11.20 22.32
CA VAL A 185 6.06 11.90 21.25
C VAL A 185 6.15 13.40 21.50
N GLN A 186 7.24 14.01 21.00
CA GLN A 186 7.44 15.45 21.00
C GLN A 186 6.92 16.04 19.70
N THR A 187 6.15 17.12 19.79
CA THR A 187 5.78 17.99 18.68
C THR A 187 6.38 19.38 18.88
N ALA A 188 6.26 20.27 17.90
CA ALA A 188 6.77 21.62 18.01
C ALA A 188 6.18 22.39 19.21
N ASN A 189 4.91 22.13 19.54
CA ASN A 189 4.15 22.93 20.51
C ASN A 189 3.76 22.18 21.78
N SER A 190 3.92 20.85 21.83
CA SER A 190 3.43 20.03 22.94
C SER A 190 4.08 18.66 23.00
N VAL A 191 3.99 18.04 24.17
CA VAL A 191 4.22 16.62 24.38
C VAL A 191 2.90 15.89 24.34
N LEU A 192 2.85 14.80 23.60
CA LEU A 192 1.71 13.87 23.57
C LEU A 192 2.13 12.60 24.30
N SER A 193 1.72 12.47 25.55
CA SER A 193 1.98 11.28 26.36
C SER A 193 1.07 10.14 25.95
N ALA A 194 1.60 8.92 25.95
CA ALA A 194 0.85 7.70 25.64
C ALA A 194 1.43 6.49 26.38
N GLY A 195 0.60 5.48 26.60
CA GLY A 195 1.02 4.17 27.08
C GLY A 195 1.91 3.45 26.06
N GLN A 196 1.65 3.63 24.76
CA GLN A 196 2.43 3.04 23.68
C GLN A 196 2.47 3.97 22.45
N VAL A 197 3.54 3.86 21.66
CA VAL A 197 3.73 4.61 20.41
C VAL A 197 3.82 3.64 19.23
N VAL A 198 3.07 3.93 18.16
CA VAL A 198 3.09 3.15 16.92
C VAL A 198 3.54 4.04 15.76
N VAL A 199 4.65 3.69 15.11
CA VAL A 199 5.17 4.44 13.96
C VAL A 199 4.67 3.84 12.65
N CYS A 200 3.86 4.62 11.93
CA CYS A 200 3.31 4.34 10.60
C CYS A 200 3.77 5.40 9.58
N GLY A 201 5.03 5.83 9.67
CA GLY A 201 5.59 6.98 8.97
C GLY A 201 5.84 6.80 7.46
N GLY A 202 5.42 5.65 6.87
CA GLY A 202 5.63 5.38 5.45
C GLY A 202 7.10 5.50 5.06
N ALA A 203 7.40 6.28 4.01
CA ALA A 203 8.76 6.51 3.53
C ALA A 203 9.66 7.25 4.55
N TRP A 204 9.09 7.89 5.56
CA TRP A 204 9.80 8.64 6.63
C TRP A 204 9.98 7.84 7.91
N SER A 205 9.63 6.55 7.92
CA SER A 205 9.72 5.71 9.13
C SER A 205 11.16 5.57 9.64
N ARG A 206 12.14 5.57 8.74
CA ARG A 206 13.57 5.54 9.08
C ARG A 206 13.97 6.77 9.89
N GLU A 207 13.62 7.96 9.41
CA GLU A 207 13.96 9.23 10.05
C GLU A 207 13.30 9.32 11.43
N ILE A 208 12.02 8.97 11.54
CA ILE A 208 11.27 9.01 12.79
C ILE A 208 11.88 8.05 13.82
N LEU A 209 12.25 6.84 13.42
CA LEU A 209 12.78 5.83 14.33
C LEU A 209 14.27 6.03 14.64
N SER A 210 15.01 6.77 13.81
CA SER A 210 16.42 7.10 14.08
C SER A 210 16.58 7.91 15.36
N GLU A 211 15.61 8.77 15.67
CA GLU A 211 15.56 9.53 16.93
C GLU A 211 15.43 8.61 18.18
N ALA A 212 14.89 7.40 18.00
CA ALA A 212 14.82 6.39 19.05
C ALA A 212 16.00 5.38 19.00
N GLY A 213 17.00 5.65 18.15
CA GLY A 213 18.18 4.80 18.01
C GLY A 213 18.02 3.60 17.08
N LEU A 214 16.93 3.51 16.30
CA LEU A 214 16.74 2.43 15.33
C LEU A 214 16.88 2.94 13.88
N ALA A 215 17.86 2.41 13.16
CA ALA A 215 18.01 2.63 11.72
C ALA A 215 17.18 1.62 10.92
N LEU A 216 15.85 1.80 10.86
CA LEU A 216 14.99 0.94 10.06
C LEU A 216 15.34 1.09 8.56
N PRO A 217 15.63 0.00 7.81
CA PRO A 217 16.05 0.07 6.42
C PRO A 217 14.85 0.29 5.47
N VAL A 218 14.12 1.37 5.68
CA VAL A 218 13.04 1.85 4.81
C VAL A 218 13.54 3.07 4.06
N ARG A 219 13.32 3.09 2.73
CA ARG A 219 13.75 4.20 1.87
C ARG A 219 12.63 4.68 0.96
N PRO A 220 12.63 5.96 0.56
CA PRO A 220 11.68 6.46 -0.43
C PRO A 220 12.01 5.92 -1.82
N VAL A 221 10.98 5.40 -2.52
CA VAL A 221 11.07 5.01 -3.93
C VAL A 221 9.96 5.72 -4.68
N ARG A 222 10.36 6.68 -5.55
CA ARG A 222 9.42 7.47 -6.34
C ARG A 222 8.70 6.62 -7.37
N GLY A 223 7.39 6.86 -7.53
CA GLY A 223 6.59 6.34 -8.62
C GLY A 223 5.69 7.41 -9.18
N GLN A 224 5.74 7.58 -10.50
CA GLN A 224 4.91 8.53 -11.22
C GLN A 224 3.76 7.82 -11.92
N MET A 225 2.64 8.52 -12.07
CA MET A 225 1.41 8.02 -12.67
C MET A 225 0.70 9.12 -13.44
N VAL A 226 -0.10 8.73 -14.43
CA VAL A 226 -0.94 9.64 -15.21
C VAL A 226 -2.41 9.26 -15.13
N LEU A 227 -3.30 10.24 -15.26
CA LEU A 227 -4.75 10.07 -15.32
C LEU A 227 -5.26 10.55 -16.67
N PHE A 228 -5.92 9.67 -17.40
CA PHE A 228 -6.61 10.01 -18.61
C PHE A 228 -8.09 10.30 -18.33
N LYS A 229 -8.64 11.29 -19.02
CA LYS A 229 -10.06 11.53 -19.14
C LYS A 229 -10.56 10.84 -20.40
N ALA A 230 -11.15 9.67 -20.26
CA ALA A 230 -11.61 8.84 -21.34
C ALA A 230 -13.16 8.73 -21.35
N PRO A 231 -13.76 8.31 -22.47
CA PRO A 231 -15.17 7.96 -22.50
C PRO A 231 -15.48 6.86 -21.49
N LYS A 232 -16.61 7.00 -20.79
CA LYS A 232 -17.06 5.98 -19.83
C LYS A 232 -17.32 4.66 -20.57
N GLY A 233 -16.77 3.56 -20.05
CA GLY A 233 -16.88 2.23 -20.65
C GLY A 233 -15.79 1.90 -21.68
N LEU A 234 -14.86 2.81 -22.01
CA LEU A 234 -13.73 2.50 -22.89
C LEU A 234 -12.90 1.32 -22.36
N VAL A 235 -12.64 1.29 -21.07
CA VAL A 235 -11.97 0.19 -20.35
C VAL A 235 -12.79 -0.15 -19.12
N GLU A 236 -13.10 -1.43 -18.92
CA GLU A 236 -13.88 -1.90 -17.78
C GLU A 236 -13.11 -2.84 -16.86
N ARG A 237 -11.96 -3.34 -17.29
CA ARG A 237 -11.10 -4.29 -16.57
C ARG A 237 -9.75 -3.65 -16.29
N VAL A 238 -9.10 -4.08 -15.22
CA VAL A 238 -7.68 -3.76 -15.05
C VAL A 238 -6.89 -4.55 -16.08
N VAL A 239 -5.99 -3.91 -16.79
CA VAL A 239 -5.10 -4.57 -17.76
C VAL A 239 -3.65 -4.29 -17.38
N LEU A 240 -2.85 -5.35 -17.26
CA LEU A 240 -1.43 -5.31 -16.91
C LEU A 240 -0.60 -5.94 -18.05
N LYS A 241 0.40 -5.21 -18.53
CA LYS A 241 1.33 -5.65 -19.57
C LYS A 241 2.73 -5.16 -19.26
N ASN A 242 3.69 -6.08 -19.16
CA ASN A 242 5.12 -5.75 -18.94
C ASN A 242 5.36 -4.81 -17.74
N GLY A 243 4.66 -5.02 -16.62
CA GLY A 243 4.78 -4.19 -15.41
C GLY A 243 4.06 -2.83 -15.46
N ARG A 244 3.45 -2.49 -16.60
CA ARG A 244 2.60 -1.30 -16.77
C ARG A 244 1.13 -1.70 -16.75
N TYR A 245 0.29 -0.82 -16.23
CA TYR A 245 -1.14 -1.11 -16.05
C TYR A 245 -2.03 0.09 -16.40
N VAL A 246 -3.25 -0.24 -16.76
CA VAL A 246 -4.36 0.71 -16.86
C VAL A 246 -5.49 0.26 -15.92
N ILE A 247 -6.02 1.21 -15.14
CA ILE A 247 -7.04 0.95 -14.12
C ILE A 247 -8.23 1.87 -14.37
N PRO A 248 -9.38 1.34 -14.82
CA PRO A 248 -10.56 2.14 -15.04
C PRO A 248 -11.24 2.57 -13.75
N ARG A 249 -11.82 3.79 -13.76
CA ARG A 249 -12.66 4.35 -12.71
C ARG A 249 -14.12 4.44 -13.18
N GLY A 250 -15.06 4.46 -12.23
CA GLY A 250 -16.48 4.49 -12.55
C GLY A 250 -16.96 5.71 -13.30
N ASP A 251 -16.20 6.79 -13.27
CA ASP A 251 -16.51 8.05 -13.95
C ASP A 251 -15.88 8.18 -15.36
N GLY A 252 -15.23 7.12 -15.86
CA GLY A 252 -14.56 7.11 -17.17
C GLY A 252 -13.09 7.45 -17.12
N ARG A 253 -12.57 7.94 -15.97
CA ARG A 253 -11.14 8.18 -15.82
C ARG A 253 -10.36 6.87 -15.82
N ILE A 254 -9.14 6.90 -16.36
CA ILE A 254 -8.23 5.74 -16.41
C ILE A 254 -6.89 6.15 -15.84
N VAL A 255 -6.47 5.46 -14.77
CA VAL A 255 -5.14 5.62 -14.19
C VAL A 255 -4.17 4.70 -14.91
N ALA A 256 -3.02 5.24 -15.36
CA ALA A 256 -1.93 4.44 -15.91
C ALA A 256 -0.64 4.64 -15.11
N GLY A 257 0.09 3.56 -14.89
CA GLY A 257 1.30 3.55 -14.05
C GLY A 257 2.16 2.32 -14.24
N SER A 258 3.26 2.30 -13.57
CA SER A 258 3.94 3.38 -12.83
C SER A 258 5.44 3.34 -13.11
N THR A 259 6.14 4.41 -12.79
CA THR A 259 7.62 4.40 -12.76
C THR A 259 8.14 3.82 -11.43
N LEU A 260 9.45 3.56 -11.39
CA LEU A 260 10.17 3.12 -10.21
C LEU A 260 11.55 3.82 -10.23
N GLU A 261 11.76 4.76 -9.29
CA GLU A 261 12.89 5.66 -9.33
C GLU A 261 13.49 5.87 -7.94
N GLU A 262 14.80 5.71 -7.82
CA GLU A 262 15.55 5.93 -6.58
C GLU A 262 16.15 7.34 -6.56
N VAL A 263 15.37 8.31 -6.14
CA VAL A 263 15.71 9.74 -6.15
C VAL A 263 15.55 10.40 -4.77
N GLY A 264 15.61 9.59 -3.71
CA GLY A 264 15.38 10.08 -2.35
C GLY A 264 13.97 10.62 -2.18
N PHE A 265 13.83 11.69 -1.41
CA PHE A 265 12.54 12.32 -1.11
C PHE A 265 12.02 13.29 -2.19
N ASP A 266 12.66 13.35 -3.36
CA ASP A 266 12.18 14.17 -4.47
C ASP A 266 10.85 13.64 -5.03
N LYS A 267 9.81 14.48 -5.04
CA LYS A 267 8.47 14.19 -5.58
C LYS A 267 8.18 14.92 -6.90
N ALA A 268 9.19 15.53 -7.51
CA ALA A 268 9.00 16.19 -8.79
C ALA A 268 8.61 15.18 -9.87
N THR A 269 7.68 15.56 -10.73
CA THR A 269 7.35 14.81 -11.95
C THR A 269 8.30 15.20 -13.08
N THR A 270 8.55 14.29 -14.02
CA THR A 270 9.44 14.53 -15.16
C THR A 270 8.72 14.32 -16.49
N ALA A 271 9.13 15.06 -17.51
CA ALA A 271 8.56 14.94 -18.86
C ALA A 271 8.79 13.55 -19.45
N GLU A 272 9.98 12.98 -19.25
CA GLU A 272 10.36 11.65 -19.73
C GLU A 272 9.47 10.56 -19.13
N ALA A 273 9.18 10.65 -17.82
CA ALA A 273 8.30 9.70 -17.15
C ALA A 273 6.86 9.84 -17.69
N ARG A 274 6.39 11.07 -17.88
CA ARG A 274 5.07 11.33 -18.46
C ARG A 274 4.93 10.72 -19.85
N GLU A 275 5.88 10.96 -20.74
CA GLU A 275 5.90 10.41 -22.09
C GLU A 275 5.95 8.87 -22.08
N SER A 276 6.81 8.27 -21.26
CA SER A 276 6.91 6.82 -21.09
C SER A 276 5.61 6.19 -20.59
N LEU A 277 4.91 6.85 -19.65
CA LEU A 277 3.64 6.37 -19.10
C LEU A 277 2.52 6.46 -20.14
N ILE A 278 2.42 7.57 -20.88
CA ILE A 278 1.45 7.74 -21.96
C ILE A 278 1.68 6.70 -23.04
N LYS A 279 2.93 6.54 -23.49
CA LYS A 279 3.29 5.54 -24.51
C LYS A 279 2.88 4.13 -24.06
N SER A 280 3.25 3.73 -22.85
CA SER A 280 2.90 2.40 -22.32
C SER A 280 1.39 2.19 -22.20
N ALA A 281 0.64 3.21 -21.80
CA ALA A 281 -0.83 3.14 -21.75
C ALA A 281 -1.46 2.95 -23.13
N CYS A 282 -0.96 3.69 -24.15
CA CYS A 282 -1.43 3.55 -25.53
C CYS A 282 -1.01 2.21 -26.17
N GLU A 283 0.11 1.62 -25.76
CA GLU A 283 0.51 0.25 -26.16
C GLU A 283 -0.39 -0.84 -25.55
N ILE A 284 -1.11 -0.53 -24.47
CA ILE A 284 -2.14 -1.41 -23.89
C ILE A 284 -3.51 -1.11 -24.50
N ILE A 285 -3.90 0.16 -24.53
CA ILE A 285 -5.20 0.67 -25.00
C ILE A 285 -4.94 1.79 -26.02
N PRO A 286 -4.89 1.51 -27.34
CA PRO A 286 -4.54 2.50 -28.36
C PRO A 286 -5.43 3.75 -28.37
N ALA A 287 -6.72 3.60 -28.05
CA ALA A 287 -7.66 4.71 -28.00
C ALA A 287 -7.32 5.80 -26.97
N LEU A 288 -6.41 5.53 -26.02
CA LEU A 288 -5.93 6.53 -25.07
C LEU A 288 -5.06 7.61 -25.72
N ALA A 289 -4.54 7.37 -26.93
CA ALA A 289 -3.80 8.38 -27.68
C ALA A 289 -4.63 9.63 -27.99
N GLU A 290 -5.95 9.47 -28.11
CA GLU A 290 -6.91 10.55 -28.38
C GLU A 290 -7.52 11.14 -27.10
N CYS A 291 -7.13 10.64 -25.93
CA CYS A 291 -7.68 11.08 -24.65
C CYS A 291 -6.78 12.14 -23.98
N GLU A 292 -7.42 13.12 -23.33
CA GLU A 292 -6.74 14.13 -22.54
C GLU A 292 -6.04 13.49 -21.33
N VAL A 293 -4.77 13.83 -21.10
CA VAL A 293 -4.06 13.54 -19.83
C VAL A 293 -4.40 14.65 -18.84
N GLU A 294 -5.34 14.36 -17.93
CA GLU A 294 -5.90 15.31 -16.97
C GLU A 294 -4.91 15.61 -15.83
N HIS A 295 -4.16 14.60 -15.37
CA HIS A 295 -3.20 14.75 -14.27
C HIS A 295 -1.95 13.88 -14.45
N HIS A 296 -0.83 14.38 -13.90
CA HIS A 296 0.43 13.68 -13.75
C HIS A 296 0.98 13.97 -12.34
N TRP A 297 1.29 12.93 -11.58
CA TRP A 297 1.77 13.07 -10.19
C TRP A 297 2.79 12.03 -9.82
N ALA A 298 3.45 12.24 -8.68
CA ALA A 298 4.39 11.32 -8.07
C ALA A 298 4.04 11.03 -6.61
N GLY A 299 4.47 9.88 -6.12
CA GLY A 299 4.43 9.51 -4.72
C GLY A 299 5.66 8.71 -4.32
N LEU A 300 5.95 8.66 -3.01
CA LEU A 300 7.11 7.97 -2.45
C LEU A 300 6.66 6.68 -1.77
N ARG A 301 6.99 5.54 -2.36
CA ARG A 301 6.75 4.23 -1.75
C ARG A 301 7.72 4.00 -0.60
N PRO A 302 7.28 3.42 0.52
CA PRO A 302 8.17 3.03 1.63
C PRO A 302 8.87 1.71 1.29
N GLY A 303 9.99 1.78 0.58
CA GLY A 303 10.74 0.60 0.14
C GLY A 303 11.43 -0.09 1.30
N SER A 304 11.18 -1.39 1.49
CA SER A 304 11.95 -2.29 2.37
C SER A 304 12.84 -3.21 1.52
N PRO A 305 13.98 -3.70 2.04
CA PRO A 305 14.92 -4.52 1.27
C PRO A 305 14.32 -5.81 0.70
N THR A 306 13.48 -6.48 1.46
CA THR A 306 12.84 -7.75 1.09
C THR A 306 11.44 -7.56 0.50
N GLY A 307 10.89 -6.34 0.50
CA GLY A 307 9.49 -6.04 0.19
C GLY A 307 8.51 -6.43 1.30
N THR A 308 8.94 -7.21 2.29
CA THR A 308 8.15 -7.57 3.48
C THR A 308 8.08 -6.38 4.44
N PRO A 309 6.89 -5.99 4.93
CA PRO A 309 6.75 -4.89 5.88
C PRO A 309 7.22 -5.29 7.28
N PHE A 310 7.73 -4.31 8.01
CA PHE A 310 8.05 -4.42 9.44
C PHE A 310 6.78 -4.19 10.25
N ILE A 311 6.29 -5.22 10.97
CA ILE A 311 5.06 -5.15 11.76
C ILE A 311 5.31 -5.74 13.15
N GLY A 312 5.41 -4.91 14.17
CA GLY A 312 5.63 -5.39 15.54
C GLY A 312 6.43 -4.44 16.42
N ALA A 313 6.97 -4.98 17.52
CA ALA A 313 7.76 -4.23 18.48
C ALA A 313 9.12 -3.81 17.89
N VAL A 314 9.55 -2.60 18.23
CA VAL A 314 10.90 -2.11 17.90
C VAL A 314 11.89 -2.79 18.84
N PRO A 315 12.97 -3.42 18.35
CA PRO A 315 13.97 -4.07 19.18
C PRO A 315 14.54 -3.11 20.24
N GLU A 316 14.78 -3.63 21.43
CA GLU A 316 15.37 -2.89 22.57
C GLU A 316 14.58 -1.64 23.00
N ARG A 317 13.36 -1.44 22.52
CA ARG A 317 12.50 -0.30 22.89
C ARG A 317 11.13 -0.79 23.32
N ARG A 318 10.88 -0.73 24.62
CA ARG A 318 9.57 -1.10 25.17
C ARG A 318 8.51 -0.07 24.76
N HIS A 319 7.28 -0.51 24.53
CA HIS A 319 6.13 0.32 24.17
C HIS A 319 6.30 1.14 22.87
N LEU A 320 7.30 0.78 22.03
CA LEU A 320 7.49 1.34 20.71
C LEU A 320 7.26 0.25 19.66
N HIS A 321 6.40 0.55 18.69
CA HIS A 321 6.01 -0.38 17.64
C HIS A 321 6.11 0.28 16.27
N VAL A 322 6.24 -0.53 15.23
CA VAL A 322 6.31 -0.06 13.84
C VAL A 322 5.37 -0.86 12.95
N ASN A 323 4.76 -0.17 11.98
CA ASN A 323 4.05 -0.78 10.86
C ASN A 323 4.39 -0.01 9.59
N ALA A 324 5.45 -0.44 8.90
CA ALA A 324 6.06 0.31 7.80
C ALA A 324 6.81 -0.59 6.81
N GLY A 325 7.25 -0.02 5.68
CA GLY A 325 8.07 -0.75 4.71
C GLY A 325 7.28 -1.62 3.73
N HIS A 326 6.01 -1.31 3.49
CA HIS A 326 5.11 -2.08 2.61
C HIS A 326 5.43 -1.98 1.12
N TYR A 327 6.36 -1.14 0.74
CA TYR A 327 6.86 -0.91 -0.61
C TYR A 327 5.74 -0.72 -1.64
N ARG A 328 5.67 -1.61 -2.65
CA ARG A 328 4.70 -1.52 -3.75
C ARG A 328 3.29 -1.98 -3.38
N ASN A 329 3.15 -2.67 -2.25
CA ASN A 329 1.95 -3.39 -1.85
C ASN A 329 1.20 -2.73 -0.69
N GLY A 330 1.59 -1.51 -0.28
CA GLY A 330 1.06 -0.87 0.91
C GLY A 330 -0.46 -0.77 0.98
N LEU A 331 -1.12 -0.58 -0.17
CA LEU A 331 -2.57 -0.57 -0.19
C LEU A 331 -3.14 -1.96 0.09
N VAL A 332 -2.78 -2.96 -0.75
CA VAL A 332 -3.35 -4.30 -0.59
C VAL A 332 -3.02 -4.93 0.75
N LEU A 333 -1.84 -4.68 1.33
CA LEU A 333 -1.45 -5.25 2.62
C LEU A 333 -2.04 -4.51 3.83
N ALA A 334 -2.58 -3.29 3.64
CA ALA A 334 -2.98 -2.42 4.74
C ALA A 334 -3.95 -3.07 5.73
N PRO A 335 -5.09 -3.66 5.32
CA PRO A 335 -6.02 -4.23 6.29
C PRO A 335 -5.40 -5.36 7.13
N ALA A 336 -4.67 -6.29 6.50
CA ALA A 336 -4.07 -7.41 7.23
C ALA A 336 -2.93 -6.95 8.15
N SER A 337 -2.06 -6.03 7.68
CA SER A 337 -0.92 -5.57 8.48
C SER A 337 -1.37 -4.77 9.71
N THR A 338 -2.40 -3.96 9.58
CA THR A 338 -2.94 -3.17 10.70
C THR A 338 -3.70 -4.04 11.68
N ARG A 339 -4.50 -5.00 11.20
CA ARG A 339 -5.16 -5.98 12.05
C ARG A 339 -4.17 -6.86 12.79
N LEU A 340 -3.13 -7.36 12.11
CA LEU A 340 -2.08 -8.18 12.71
C LEU A 340 -1.37 -7.44 13.84
N LEU A 341 -1.01 -6.16 13.65
CA LEU A 341 -0.41 -5.34 14.69
C LEU A 341 -1.39 -5.09 15.84
N ALA A 342 -2.62 -4.71 15.55
CA ALA A 342 -3.64 -4.46 16.56
C ALA A 342 -3.95 -5.72 17.40
N ASP A 343 -3.97 -6.90 16.81
CA ASP A 343 -4.15 -8.15 17.53
C ASP A 343 -3.01 -8.39 18.55
N GLN A 344 -1.76 -8.11 18.15
CA GLN A 344 -0.60 -8.20 19.07
C GLN A 344 -0.72 -7.18 20.23
N LEU A 345 -1.06 -5.92 19.92
CA LEU A 345 -1.13 -4.84 20.89
C LEU A 345 -2.29 -4.97 21.89
N LEU A 346 -3.39 -5.58 21.45
CA LEU A 346 -4.60 -5.79 22.26
C LEU A 346 -4.68 -7.20 22.89
N GLY A 347 -3.62 -8.01 22.73
CA GLY A 347 -3.57 -9.37 23.29
C GLY A 347 -4.59 -10.33 22.67
N ARG A 348 -4.98 -10.10 21.40
CA ARG A 348 -5.86 -10.99 20.63
C ARG A 348 -5.06 -12.07 19.90
N THR A 349 -5.73 -13.15 19.52
CA THR A 349 -5.11 -14.15 18.63
C THR A 349 -4.85 -13.50 17.26
N PRO A 350 -3.59 -13.46 16.78
CA PRO A 350 -3.27 -12.88 15.49
C PRO A 350 -3.95 -13.59 14.32
N ILE A 351 -4.41 -12.83 13.32
CA ILE A 351 -5.05 -13.37 12.11
C ILE A 351 -4.15 -14.28 11.27
N ILE A 352 -2.85 -14.09 11.35
CA ILE A 352 -1.80 -14.91 10.72
C ILE A 352 -0.58 -14.93 11.65
N ASP A 353 0.36 -15.85 11.40
CA ASP A 353 1.64 -15.88 12.13
C ASP A 353 2.40 -14.54 12.02
N PRO A 354 2.66 -13.83 13.13
CA PRO A 354 3.37 -12.56 13.11
C PRO A 354 4.89 -12.67 12.91
N ALA A 355 5.48 -13.85 13.14
CA ALA A 355 6.93 -14.04 13.18
C ALA A 355 7.66 -13.53 11.92
N PRO A 356 7.19 -13.75 10.69
CA PRO A 356 7.89 -13.28 9.48
C PRO A 356 7.94 -11.76 9.31
N TYR A 357 7.18 -10.99 10.10
CA TYR A 357 7.07 -9.54 9.98
C TYR A 357 7.72 -8.79 11.13
N GLN A 358 8.18 -9.52 12.16
CA GLN A 358 8.80 -8.89 13.32
C GLN A 358 10.07 -8.13 12.94
N PRO A 359 10.24 -6.88 13.39
CA PRO A 359 11.40 -6.06 13.06
C PRO A 359 12.74 -6.75 13.36
N GLU A 360 12.86 -7.40 14.51
CA GLU A 360 14.07 -8.12 14.92
C GLU A 360 14.45 -9.23 13.93
N ALA A 361 13.48 -10.08 13.53
CA ALA A 361 13.70 -11.17 12.60
C ALA A 361 14.09 -10.66 11.20
N LEU A 362 13.39 -9.63 10.70
CA LEU A 362 13.67 -9.05 9.38
C LEU A 362 15.01 -8.32 9.34
N LEU A 363 15.40 -7.61 10.41
CA LEU A 363 16.71 -6.96 10.49
C LEU A 363 17.84 -8.00 10.50
N ALA A 364 17.67 -9.13 11.21
CA ALA A 364 18.63 -10.23 11.18
C ALA A 364 18.73 -10.88 9.80
N GLU A 365 17.61 -11.10 9.10
CA GLU A 365 17.59 -11.61 7.73
C GLU A 365 18.33 -10.67 6.76
N ILE A 366 18.06 -9.36 6.82
CA ILE A 366 18.69 -8.36 5.97
C ILE A 366 20.20 -8.33 6.22
N ALA A 367 20.65 -8.34 7.47
CA ALA A 367 22.08 -8.37 7.81
C ALA A 367 22.78 -9.63 7.28
N ALA A 368 22.11 -10.78 7.30
CA ALA A 368 22.64 -12.03 6.72
C ALA A 368 22.76 -11.96 5.18
N LEU A 369 21.82 -11.30 4.51
CA LEU A 369 21.88 -11.09 3.06
C LEU A 369 23.04 -10.15 2.65
N ASP A 370 23.27 -9.09 3.41
CA ASP A 370 24.38 -8.14 3.16
C ASP A 370 25.76 -8.81 3.33
N THR A 371 25.91 -9.73 4.28
CA THR A 371 27.16 -10.49 4.49
C THR A 371 27.40 -11.53 3.39
N SER A 372 26.36 -12.07 2.77
CA SER A 372 26.45 -13.06 1.67
C SER A 372 26.66 -12.41 0.29
N SER A 373 26.36 -11.12 0.14
CA SER A 373 26.40 -10.36 -1.11
C SER A 373 27.67 -9.50 -1.29
N ASN A 374 28.82 -9.90 -0.73
CA ASN A 374 30.13 -9.25 -1.01
C ASN A 374 30.59 -9.41 -2.48
N ALA A 375 29.65 -9.65 -3.41
CA ALA A 375 29.76 -9.59 -4.87
C ALA A 375 28.62 -8.71 -5.41
N GLY A 376 28.88 -7.44 -5.48
CA GLY A 376 28.33 -6.35 -6.24
C GLY A 376 27.07 -6.55 -7.10
N GLU A 377 25.88 -6.63 -6.50
CA GLU A 377 24.63 -6.22 -7.15
C GLU A 377 23.58 -5.96 -6.08
N THR A 378 23.15 -4.71 -5.96
CA THR A 378 22.02 -4.29 -5.12
C THR A 378 20.71 -4.90 -5.66
N ARG A 379 20.24 -5.96 -5.03
CA ARG A 379 18.92 -6.57 -5.33
C ARG A 379 17.80 -5.79 -4.67
N TRP A 380 17.39 -4.72 -5.30
CA TRP A 380 16.11 -4.07 -5.04
C TRP A 380 15.19 -4.33 -6.26
N ALA A 381 14.62 -5.54 -6.35
CA ALA A 381 13.70 -5.91 -7.42
C ALA A 381 12.24 -5.66 -7.01
#